data_b45783694dde6e14a99ac1bc02947bc9
#
_entry.id   b45783694dde6e14a99ac1bc02947bc9
#
_cell.length_a   1.000
_cell.length_b   1.000
_cell.length_c   1.000
_cell.angle_alpha   90.00
_cell.angle_beta   90.00
_cell.angle_gamma   90.00
#
_symmetry.space_group_name_H-M   'P 1'
#
loop_
_entity.id
_entity.type
_entity.pdbx_description
1 polymer ?
#
loop_
_entity_poly.entity_id
_entity_poly.type
_entity_poly.pdbx_seq_one_letter_code
_entity_poly.pdbx_strand_id
1 'polypeptide(L)'
;MEASAQALNAGFVMRMTRGLPLLRSKIAMSLDGRTALHNGASQWITGGAARRDGHHWRARSCAVLTGIGTVLADDAQLSVREVATTRQPLRVVLDSTLKLPLDARILQGGNLLIYTASRDVQKIAAVENAGAQVAVFAAANGKVDLRACVQDLAARGCNEILVEAGQRLNGALLQQGLVDELLLYLAPQLLGDMARGMAQLGELTSLEQRIELAWQDVRQFGGDLRIHASVKRR
;
A
#
# COMPACT_ATOMS: atom_id res chain seq x y z
N MET A 1 -14.78 14.94 23.39
CA MET A 1 -15.15 13.50 23.32
C MET A 1 -15.47 13.06 21.89
N GLU A 2 -16.29 13.78 21.12
CA GLU A 2 -16.67 13.41 19.75
C GLU A 2 -15.47 13.32 18.79
N ALA A 3 -14.59 14.31 18.76
CA ALA A 3 -13.38 14.32 17.92
C ALA A 3 -12.44 13.15 18.23
N SER A 4 -12.28 12.77 19.51
CA SER A 4 -11.46 11.63 19.91
C SER A 4 -12.09 10.29 19.49
N ALA A 5 -13.41 10.16 19.57
CA ALA A 5 -14.14 8.97 19.13
C ALA A 5 -14.09 8.83 17.60
N GLN A 6 -14.20 9.93 16.85
CA GLN A 6 -14.05 9.96 15.40
C GLN A 6 -12.63 9.56 14.98
N ALA A 7 -11.59 10.03 15.67
CA ALA A 7 -10.21 9.66 15.40
C ALA A 7 -9.94 8.16 15.61
N LEU A 8 -10.54 7.56 16.66
CA LEU A 8 -10.44 6.11 16.91
C LEU A 8 -11.11 5.26 15.83
N ASN A 9 -12.15 5.78 15.17
CA ASN A 9 -12.96 5.09 14.19
C ASN A 9 -12.87 5.73 12.79
N ALA A 10 -11.79 6.44 12.48
CA ALA A 10 -11.65 7.25 11.27
C ALA A 10 -11.97 6.45 9.99
N GLY A 11 -11.48 5.22 9.87
CA GLY A 11 -11.75 4.38 8.70
C GLY A 11 -13.22 3.98 8.58
N PHE A 12 -13.90 3.66 9.70
CA PHE A 12 -15.34 3.37 9.69
C PHE A 12 -16.14 4.61 9.29
N VAL A 13 -15.86 5.74 9.89
CA VAL A 13 -16.53 7.02 9.58
C VAL A 13 -16.35 7.36 8.10
N MET A 14 -15.14 7.26 7.56
CA MET A 14 -14.87 7.51 6.14
C MET A 14 -15.66 6.58 5.23
N ARG A 15 -15.68 5.29 5.54
CA ARG A 15 -16.44 4.32 4.73
C ARG A 15 -17.94 4.64 4.74
N MET A 16 -18.50 4.98 5.89
CA MET A 16 -19.94 5.28 6.02
C MET A 16 -20.33 6.62 5.39
N THR A 17 -19.45 7.62 5.44
CA THR A 17 -19.77 8.98 4.95
C THR A 17 -19.34 9.23 3.51
N ARG A 18 -18.31 8.55 3.03
CA ARG A 18 -17.70 8.79 1.70
C ARG A 18 -17.75 7.58 0.77
N GLY A 19 -18.15 6.41 1.27
CA GLY A 19 -18.10 5.16 0.51
C GLY A 19 -16.67 4.69 0.19
N LEU A 20 -15.66 5.21 0.89
CA LEU A 20 -14.24 4.88 0.70
C LEU A 20 -13.61 4.52 2.03
N PRO A 21 -12.70 3.53 2.07
CA PRO A 21 -11.93 3.22 3.26
C PRO A 21 -10.86 4.28 3.50
N LEU A 22 -10.28 4.32 4.69
CA LEU A 22 -9.07 5.09 4.96
C LEU A 22 -7.86 4.36 4.35
N LEU A 23 -7.17 4.99 3.41
CA LEU A 23 -5.94 4.49 2.81
C LEU A 23 -4.70 5.07 3.49
N ARG A 24 -3.89 4.19 4.08
CA ARG A 24 -2.61 4.54 4.66
C ARG A 24 -1.48 3.94 3.83
N SER A 25 -0.63 4.78 3.22
CA SER A 25 0.54 4.29 2.48
C SER A 25 1.74 4.19 3.42
N LYS A 26 2.22 2.96 3.66
CA LYS A 26 3.42 2.67 4.44
C LYS A 26 4.62 2.57 3.52
N ILE A 27 5.66 3.37 3.81
CA ILE A 27 6.87 3.47 3.01
C ILE A 27 8.09 3.36 3.93
N ALA A 28 9.00 2.44 3.63
CA ALA A 28 10.33 2.38 4.24
C ALA A 28 11.34 3.01 3.28
N MET A 29 12.11 3.97 3.76
CA MET A 29 13.02 4.74 2.92
C MET A 29 14.25 5.22 3.69
N SER A 30 15.29 5.58 2.95
CA SER A 30 16.45 6.31 3.46
C SER A 30 16.09 7.76 3.80
N LEU A 31 16.99 8.47 4.46
CA LEU A 31 16.81 9.90 4.82
C LEU A 31 16.64 10.78 3.57
N ASP A 32 17.26 10.43 2.44
CA ASP A 32 17.10 11.10 1.14
C ASP A 32 15.87 10.60 0.34
N GLY A 33 14.92 9.89 1.02
CA GLY A 33 13.61 9.51 0.44
C GLY A 33 13.66 8.37 -0.57
N ARG A 34 14.67 7.47 -0.50
CA ARG A 34 14.84 6.37 -1.45
C ARG A 34 14.36 5.04 -0.87
N THR A 35 13.67 4.27 -1.68
CA THR A 35 13.03 3.00 -1.29
C THR A 35 13.72 1.77 -1.85
N ALA A 36 14.63 1.93 -2.79
CA ALA A 36 15.46 0.89 -3.37
C ALA A 36 16.62 1.53 -4.15
N LEU A 37 17.69 0.80 -4.33
CA LEU A 37 18.74 1.19 -5.29
C LEU A 37 18.21 1.16 -6.74
N HIS A 38 18.95 1.73 -7.68
CA HIS A 38 18.59 1.72 -9.11
C HIS A 38 18.38 0.30 -9.64
N ASN A 39 19.23 -0.66 -9.24
CA ASN A 39 19.14 -2.07 -9.62
C ASN A 39 17.97 -2.82 -8.94
N GLY A 40 17.24 -2.18 -8.01
CA GLY A 40 16.10 -2.75 -7.30
C GLY A 40 16.41 -3.34 -5.94
N ALA A 41 17.66 -3.41 -5.51
CA ALA A 41 17.98 -3.88 -4.16
C ALA A 41 17.37 -2.95 -3.10
N SER A 42 16.56 -3.52 -2.18
CA SER A 42 15.77 -2.79 -1.17
C SER A 42 15.85 -3.40 0.23
N GLN A 43 16.41 -4.58 0.38
CA GLN A 43 16.46 -5.32 1.65
C GLN A 43 17.85 -5.19 2.30
N TRP A 44 17.98 -4.68 3.54
CA TRP A 44 16.92 -4.04 4.34
C TRP A 44 17.28 -2.57 4.54
N ILE A 45 16.38 -1.66 4.18
CA ILE A 45 16.59 -0.22 4.39
C ILE A 45 16.36 0.12 5.86
N THR A 46 15.27 -0.37 6.47
CA THR A 46 14.91 -0.11 7.87
C THR A 46 15.21 -1.30 8.77
N GLY A 47 15.44 -1.04 10.04
CA GLY A 47 15.80 -2.04 11.05
C GLY A 47 14.62 -2.91 11.48
N GLY A 48 14.91 -3.93 12.33
CA GLY A 48 13.92 -4.92 12.81
C GLY A 48 12.78 -4.30 13.61
N ALA A 49 13.06 -3.26 14.42
CA ALA A 49 12.03 -2.59 15.22
C ALA A 49 10.98 -1.91 14.33
N ALA A 50 11.42 -1.19 13.29
CA ALA A 50 10.53 -0.55 12.32
C ALA A 50 9.72 -1.58 11.51
N ARG A 51 10.33 -2.70 11.11
CA ARG A 51 9.62 -3.79 10.42
C ARG A 51 8.56 -4.42 11.30
N ARG A 52 8.86 -4.66 12.59
CA ARG A 52 7.88 -5.19 13.56
C ARG A 52 6.72 -4.22 13.76
N ASP A 53 6.96 -2.91 13.86
CA ASP A 53 5.89 -1.89 13.90
C ASP A 53 5.04 -1.93 12.63
N GLY A 54 5.64 -2.13 11.45
CA GLY A 54 4.91 -2.36 10.20
C GLY A 54 3.95 -3.56 10.27
N HIS A 55 4.34 -4.65 10.95
CA HIS A 55 3.45 -5.80 11.18
C HIS A 55 2.28 -5.48 12.14
N HIS A 56 2.43 -4.58 13.11
CA HIS A 56 1.30 -4.07 13.89
C HIS A 56 0.29 -3.31 13.02
N TRP A 57 0.78 -2.52 12.05
CA TRP A 57 -0.10 -1.83 11.11
C TRP A 57 -0.82 -2.79 10.17
N ARG A 58 -0.17 -3.87 9.71
CA ARG A 58 -0.85 -4.94 8.96
C ARG A 58 -1.93 -5.61 9.79
N ALA A 59 -1.64 -5.96 11.06
CA ALA A 59 -2.58 -6.66 11.94
C ALA A 59 -3.86 -5.87 12.20
N ARG A 60 -3.77 -4.54 12.31
CA ARG A 60 -4.95 -3.68 12.51
C ARG A 60 -5.73 -3.40 11.23
N SER A 61 -5.12 -3.49 10.06
CA SER A 61 -5.75 -3.16 8.78
C SER A 61 -6.73 -4.25 8.33
N CYS A 62 -7.80 -3.87 7.62
CA CYS A 62 -8.72 -4.80 6.99
C CYS A 62 -8.07 -5.49 5.78
N ALA A 63 -7.29 -4.71 5.03
CA ALA A 63 -6.56 -5.20 3.87
C ALA A 63 -5.14 -4.64 3.80
N VAL A 64 -4.22 -5.40 3.20
CA VAL A 64 -2.88 -4.94 2.79
C VAL A 64 -2.80 -5.01 1.28
N LEU A 65 -2.57 -3.86 0.64
CA LEU A 65 -2.61 -3.69 -0.81
C LEU A 65 -1.20 -3.44 -1.36
N THR A 66 -0.88 -4.12 -2.44
CA THR A 66 0.36 -3.89 -3.20
C THR A 66 0.12 -3.94 -4.71
N GLY A 67 1.15 -3.58 -5.48
CA GLY A 67 1.20 -3.82 -6.93
C GLY A 67 2.01 -5.06 -7.26
N ILE A 68 1.74 -5.65 -8.42
CA ILE A 68 2.45 -6.86 -8.90
C ILE A 68 3.97 -6.67 -8.93
N GLY A 69 4.47 -5.45 -9.16
CA GLY A 69 5.90 -5.18 -9.17
C GLY A 69 6.61 -5.48 -7.84
N THR A 70 5.95 -5.27 -6.70
CA THR A 70 6.48 -5.62 -5.38
C THR A 70 6.50 -7.13 -5.18
N VAL A 71 5.46 -7.84 -5.64
CA VAL A 71 5.40 -9.31 -5.55
C VAL A 71 6.52 -9.93 -6.37
N LEU A 72 6.74 -9.45 -7.60
CA LEU A 72 7.79 -9.96 -8.48
C LEU A 72 9.21 -9.65 -8.00
N ALA A 73 9.41 -8.52 -7.30
CA ALA A 73 10.72 -8.13 -6.80
C ALA A 73 11.12 -8.85 -5.50
N ASP A 74 10.16 -9.01 -4.58
CA ASP A 74 10.44 -9.39 -3.19
C ASP A 74 9.80 -10.75 -2.80
N ASP A 75 9.05 -11.40 -3.69
CA ASP A 75 8.18 -12.55 -3.40
C ASP A 75 7.36 -12.32 -2.12
N ALA A 76 6.75 -11.13 -2.05
CA ALA A 76 6.11 -10.60 -0.87
C ALA A 76 4.86 -11.42 -0.49
N GLN A 77 4.74 -11.79 0.79
CA GLN A 77 3.57 -12.51 1.31
C GLN A 77 2.46 -11.60 1.84
N LEU A 78 2.78 -10.39 2.27
CA LEU A 78 1.87 -9.42 2.90
C LEU A 78 1.14 -9.92 4.17
N SER A 79 1.52 -11.05 4.71
CA SER A 79 0.96 -11.62 5.94
C SER A 79 1.53 -10.98 7.20
N VAL A 80 0.79 -11.07 8.31
CA VAL A 80 1.29 -10.73 9.65
C VAL A 80 2.07 -11.92 10.19
N ARG A 81 3.34 -11.71 10.55
CA ARG A 81 4.26 -12.78 11.02
C ARG A 81 5.02 -12.44 12.30
N GLU A 82 5.38 -11.17 12.51
CA GLU A 82 6.28 -10.75 13.58
C GLU A 82 5.55 -10.28 14.85
N VAL A 83 4.22 -10.30 14.83
CA VAL A 83 3.37 -9.90 15.96
C VAL A 83 2.20 -10.87 16.10
N ALA A 84 1.69 -11.02 17.33
CA ALA A 84 0.49 -11.81 17.57
C ALA A 84 -0.72 -11.17 16.89
N THR A 85 -1.55 -11.98 16.25
CA THR A 85 -2.79 -11.54 15.63
C THR A 85 -3.83 -12.66 15.67
N THR A 86 -5.09 -12.31 15.86
CA THR A 86 -6.22 -13.23 15.80
C THR A 86 -6.78 -13.40 14.39
N ARG A 87 -6.35 -12.54 13.45
CA ARG A 87 -6.79 -12.58 12.05
C ARG A 87 -5.68 -12.13 11.10
N GLN A 88 -5.70 -12.64 9.88
CA GLN A 88 -4.89 -12.09 8.78
C GLN A 88 -5.71 -11.07 7.98
N PRO A 89 -5.11 -9.95 7.54
CA PRO A 89 -5.78 -9.03 6.62
C PRO A 89 -6.07 -9.68 5.27
N LEU A 90 -7.04 -9.14 4.53
CA LEU A 90 -7.20 -9.45 3.11
C LEU A 90 -5.94 -8.98 2.37
N ARG A 91 -5.30 -9.87 1.62
CA ARG A 91 -4.12 -9.52 0.80
C ARG A 91 -4.60 -9.13 -0.59
N VAL A 92 -4.20 -7.96 -1.06
CA VAL A 92 -4.69 -7.38 -2.31
C VAL A 92 -3.53 -7.09 -3.24
N VAL A 93 -3.60 -7.58 -4.48
CA VAL A 93 -2.61 -7.31 -5.52
C VAL A 93 -3.28 -6.62 -6.71
N LEU A 94 -2.70 -5.50 -7.13
CA LEU A 94 -3.06 -4.86 -8.40
C LEU A 94 -2.16 -5.39 -9.50
N ASP A 95 -2.74 -6.20 -10.40
CA ASP A 95 -2.03 -6.84 -11.51
C ASP A 95 -2.80 -6.69 -12.83
N SER A 96 -2.56 -5.59 -13.51
CA SER A 96 -3.34 -5.22 -14.70
C SER A 96 -3.36 -6.29 -15.82
N THR A 97 -2.36 -7.14 -15.89
CA THR A 97 -2.17 -8.10 -16.99
C THR A 97 -2.04 -9.55 -16.56
N LEU A 98 -2.30 -9.85 -15.28
CA LEU A 98 -2.15 -11.17 -14.66
C LEU A 98 -0.77 -11.77 -14.93
N LYS A 99 0.27 -11.10 -14.37
CA LYS A 99 1.67 -11.53 -14.41
C LYS A 99 2.09 -12.30 -13.16
N LEU A 100 1.18 -12.47 -12.19
CA LEU A 100 1.48 -13.18 -10.96
C LEU A 100 1.94 -14.60 -11.28
N PRO A 101 3.16 -15.02 -10.86
CA PRO A 101 3.59 -16.40 -10.97
C PRO A 101 2.70 -17.30 -10.12
N LEU A 102 2.32 -18.48 -10.65
CA LEU A 102 1.42 -19.41 -9.95
C LEU A 102 2.09 -20.13 -8.76
N ASP A 103 3.40 -20.00 -8.61
CA ASP A 103 4.20 -20.49 -7.49
C ASP A 103 4.54 -19.39 -6.48
N ALA A 104 4.11 -18.14 -6.69
CA ALA A 104 4.39 -17.02 -5.81
C ALA A 104 3.89 -17.27 -4.37
N ARG A 105 4.72 -16.96 -3.36
CA ARG A 105 4.41 -17.17 -1.94
C ARG A 105 3.14 -16.46 -1.48
N ILE A 106 2.72 -15.40 -2.16
CA ILE A 106 1.48 -14.68 -1.82
C ILE A 106 0.22 -15.54 -2.04
N LEU A 107 0.27 -16.57 -2.88
CA LEU A 107 -0.85 -17.51 -3.07
C LEU A 107 -1.05 -18.43 -1.88
N GLN A 108 -0.02 -18.61 -1.04
CA GLN A 108 -0.11 -19.46 0.14
C GLN A 108 -0.95 -18.81 1.24
N GLY A 109 -1.72 -19.63 1.99
CA GLY A 109 -2.47 -19.20 3.16
C GLY A 109 -3.83 -18.53 2.87
N GLY A 110 -4.34 -18.61 1.64
CA GLY A 110 -5.68 -18.11 1.26
C GLY A 110 -5.84 -16.59 1.42
N ASN A 111 -7.07 -16.09 1.36
CA ASN A 111 -7.44 -14.69 1.58
C ASN A 111 -6.68 -13.69 0.68
N LEU A 112 -6.56 -14.03 -0.62
CA LEU A 112 -5.91 -13.20 -1.64
C LEU A 112 -6.95 -12.74 -2.66
N LEU A 113 -6.98 -11.43 -2.93
CA LEU A 113 -7.78 -10.80 -3.98
C LEU A 113 -6.84 -10.12 -4.99
N ILE A 114 -7.05 -10.41 -6.26
CA ILE A 114 -6.32 -9.78 -7.36
C ILE A 114 -7.28 -8.91 -8.16
N TYR A 115 -6.96 -7.63 -8.26
CA TYR A 115 -7.62 -6.74 -9.20
C TYR A 115 -6.82 -6.71 -10.50
N THR A 116 -7.52 -6.91 -11.60
CA THR A 116 -6.92 -6.94 -12.94
C THR A 116 -7.69 -6.09 -13.94
N ALA A 117 -7.03 -5.68 -15.02
CA ALA A 117 -7.66 -5.12 -16.21
C ALA A 117 -7.82 -6.18 -17.31
N SER A 118 -7.20 -7.35 -17.15
CA SER A 118 -7.26 -8.45 -18.10
C SER A 118 -8.63 -9.13 -18.07
N ARG A 119 -9.13 -9.49 -19.24
CA ARG A 119 -10.33 -10.34 -19.44
C ARG A 119 -9.98 -11.72 -19.97
N ASP A 120 -8.71 -12.08 -19.93
CA ASP A 120 -8.21 -13.40 -20.35
C ASP A 120 -8.73 -14.48 -19.41
N VAL A 121 -9.75 -15.21 -19.86
CA VAL A 121 -10.45 -16.22 -19.08
C VAL A 121 -9.51 -17.34 -18.63
N GLN A 122 -8.52 -17.71 -19.45
CA GLN A 122 -7.59 -18.79 -19.12
C GLN A 122 -6.64 -18.35 -17.97
N LYS A 123 -6.12 -17.12 -18.03
CA LYS A 123 -5.27 -16.58 -16.97
C LYS A 123 -6.04 -16.37 -15.67
N ILE A 124 -7.28 -15.87 -15.76
CA ILE A 124 -8.16 -15.72 -14.58
C ILE A 124 -8.37 -17.07 -13.92
N ALA A 125 -8.82 -18.08 -14.69
CA ALA A 125 -9.05 -19.43 -14.17
C ALA A 125 -7.78 -20.05 -13.55
N ALA A 126 -6.61 -19.86 -14.17
CA ALA A 126 -5.34 -20.36 -13.62
C ALA A 126 -5.02 -19.77 -12.24
N VAL A 127 -5.21 -18.46 -12.08
CA VAL A 127 -4.97 -17.76 -10.81
C VAL A 127 -6.01 -18.12 -9.75
N GLU A 128 -7.27 -18.29 -10.14
CA GLU A 128 -8.35 -18.74 -9.23
C GLU A 128 -8.13 -20.19 -8.77
N ASN A 129 -7.72 -21.07 -9.66
CA ASN A 129 -7.35 -22.45 -9.30
C ASN A 129 -6.12 -22.51 -8.38
N ALA A 130 -5.25 -21.51 -8.41
CA ALA A 130 -4.15 -21.36 -7.47
C ALA A 130 -4.56 -20.76 -6.11
N GLY A 131 -5.86 -20.48 -5.88
CA GLY A 131 -6.43 -20.10 -4.60
C GLY A 131 -6.64 -18.60 -4.38
N ALA A 132 -6.53 -17.76 -5.40
CA ALA A 132 -6.87 -16.35 -5.32
C ALA A 132 -8.31 -16.08 -5.79
N GLN A 133 -8.91 -14.99 -5.32
CA GLN A 133 -10.09 -14.38 -5.95
C GLN A 133 -9.61 -13.38 -7.01
N VAL A 134 -10.31 -13.28 -8.13
CA VAL A 134 -10.01 -12.30 -9.18
C VAL A 134 -11.21 -11.38 -9.42
N ALA A 135 -10.95 -10.08 -9.48
CA ALA A 135 -11.96 -9.07 -9.83
C ALA A 135 -11.43 -8.18 -10.97
N VAL A 136 -12.26 -7.96 -12.00
CA VAL A 136 -11.87 -7.22 -13.19
C VAL A 136 -12.37 -5.78 -13.11
N PHE A 137 -11.44 -4.84 -12.96
CA PHE A 137 -11.69 -3.39 -12.95
C PHE A 137 -10.71 -2.70 -13.90
N ALA A 138 -11.09 -2.54 -15.15
CA ALA A 138 -10.25 -1.96 -16.19
C ALA A 138 -10.56 -0.48 -16.39
N ALA A 139 -9.54 0.38 -16.29
CA ALA A 139 -9.58 1.76 -16.75
C ALA A 139 -9.33 1.85 -18.27
N ALA A 140 -9.66 2.98 -18.88
CA ALA A 140 -9.53 3.22 -20.32
C ALA A 140 -8.08 3.08 -20.84
N ASN A 141 -7.08 3.27 -19.98
CA ASN A 141 -5.65 3.12 -20.33
C ASN A 141 -5.13 1.68 -20.24
N GLY A 142 -6.01 0.68 -20.09
CA GLY A 142 -5.64 -0.73 -19.96
C GLY A 142 -5.00 -1.11 -18.62
N LYS A 143 -5.02 -0.22 -17.62
CA LYS A 143 -4.59 -0.51 -16.25
C LYS A 143 -5.80 -0.76 -15.36
N VAL A 144 -5.53 -1.25 -14.15
CA VAL A 144 -6.55 -1.37 -13.10
C VAL A 144 -7.08 0.01 -12.73
N ASP A 145 -8.40 0.15 -12.62
CA ASP A 145 -9.05 1.35 -12.08
C ASP A 145 -8.89 1.37 -10.55
N LEU A 146 -7.97 2.22 -10.07
CA LEU A 146 -7.63 2.31 -8.66
C LEU A 146 -8.82 2.75 -7.80
N ARG A 147 -9.61 3.71 -8.29
CA ARG A 147 -10.76 4.23 -7.54
C ARG A 147 -11.85 3.17 -7.42
N ALA A 148 -12.16 2.47 -8.51
CA ALA A 148 -13.13 1.38 -8.50
C ALA A 148 -12.68 0.24 -7.56
N CYS A 149 -11.40 -0.12 -7.53
CA CYS A 149 -10.86 -1.11 -6.59
C CYS A 149 -11.00 -0.69 -5.13
N VAL A 150 -10.73 0.58 -4.82
CA VAL A 150 -10.88 1.11 -3.46
C VAL A 150 -12.35 1.13 -3.04
N GLN A 151 -13.28 1.46 -3.95
CA GLN A 151 -14.72 1.39 -3.71
C GLN A 151 -15.21 -0.05 -3.48
N ASP A 152 -14.73 -1.01 -4.26
CA ASP A 152 -15.04 -2.44 -4.05
C ASP A 152 -14.54 -2.93 -2.69
N LEU A 153 -13.35 -2.52 -2.26
CA LEU A 153 -12.85 -2.85 -0.92
C LEU A 153 -13.72 -2.24 0.19
N ALA A 154 -14.23 -1.02 0.00
CA ALA A 154 -15.22 -0.44 0.92
C ALA A 154 -16.52 -1.25 0.96
N ALA A 155 -17.04 -1.67 -0.20
CA ALA A 155 -18.24 -2.51 -0.31
C ALA A 155 -18.06 -3.89 0.35
N ARG A 156 -16.83 -4.44 0.33
CA ARG A 156 -16.44 -5.66 1.07
C ARG A 156 -16.28 -5.44 2.58
N GLY A 157 -16.55 -4.23 3.10
CA GLY A 157 -16.48 -3.92 4.52
C GLY A 157 -15.11 -3.49 5.03
N CYS A 158 -14.12 -3.24 4.16
CA CYS A 158 -12.82 -2.73 4.58
C CYS A 158 -12.92 -1.27 5.05
N ASN A 159 -12.58 -1.01 6.30
CA ASN A 159 -12.52 0.32 6.88
C ASN A 159 -11.15 0.98 6.70
N GLU A 160 -10.08 0.20 6.89
CA GLU A 160 -8.69 0.67 6.79
C GLU A 160 -7.89 -0.24 5.86
N ILE A 161 -7.16 0.35 4.93
CA ILE A 161 -6.28 -0.34 3.99
C ILE A 161 -4.86 0.16 4.19
N LEU A 162 -3.93 -0.76 4.41
CA LEU A 162 -2.50 -0.48 4.39
C LEU A 162 -1.96 -0.73 2.98
N VAL A 163 -1.39 0.30 2.37
CA VAL A 163 -0.71 0.19 1.07
C VAL A 163 0.78 0.01 1.31
N GLU A 164 1.33 -1.09 0.83
CA GLU A 164 2.78 -1.36 0.82
C GLU A 164 3.24 -1.55 -0.62
N ALA A 165 3.62 -0.48 -1.28
CA ALA A 165 3.83 -0.47 -2.72
C ALA A 165 5.10 0.30 -3.12
N GLY A 166 5.55 0.07 -4.36
CA GLY A 166 6.64 0.84 -4.95
C GLY A 166 6.19 2.20 -5.47
N GLN A 167 7.16 3.01 -5.88
CA GLN A 167 6.99 4.41 -6.27
C GLN A 167 5.88 4.68 -7.30
N ARG A 168 5.67 3.75 -8.27
CA ARG A 168 4.67 3.91 -9.33
C ARG A 168 3.25 3.87 -8.78
N LEU A 169 2.94 2.88 -7.94
CA LEU A 169 1.60 2.75 -7.38
C LEU A 169 1.36 3.80 -6.30
N ASN A 170 2.34 4.10 -5.44
CA ASN A 170 2.25 5.19 -4.48
C ASN A 170 1.98 6.52 -5.18
N GLY A 171 2.70 6.83 -6.26
CA GLY A 171 2.48 8.04 -7.06
C GLY A 171 1.09 8.10 -7.66
N ALA A 172 0.62 7.01 -8.28
CA ALA A 172 -0.72 6.96 -8.88
C ALA A 172 -1.85 7.13 -7.86
N LEU A 173 -1.73 6.53 -6.67
CA LEU A 173 -2.70 6.69 -5.59
C LEU A 173 -2.71 8.12 -5.03
N LEU A 174 -1.54 8.73 -4.85
CA LEU A 174 -1.41 10.12 -4.39
C LEU A 174 -1.97 11.12 -5.41
N GLN A 175 -1.65 10.96 -6.69
CA GLN A 175 -2.16 11.81 -7.76
C GLN A 175 -3.68 11.77 -7.91
N GLN A 176 -4.31 10.61 -7.63
CA GLN A 176 -5.76 10.45 -7.64
C GLN A 176 -6.45 10.89 -6.33
N GLY A 177 -5.69 11.38 -5.35
CA GLY A 177 -6.22 11.80 -4.04
C GLY A 177 -6.84 10.65 -3.25
N LEU A 178 -6.33 9.41 -3.44
CA LEU A 178 -6.82 8.22 -2.77
C LEU A 178 -6.11 7.94 -1.44
N VAL A 179 -4.91 8.48 -1.23
CA VAL A 179 -4.16 8.31 0.01
C VAL A 179 -4.60 9.35 1.03
N ASP A 180 -4.97 8.91 2.23
CA ASP A 180 -5.37 9.77 3.35
C ASP A 180 -4.20 10.01 4.31
N GLU A 181 -3.35 9.01 4.51
CA GLU A 181 -2.25 9.07 5.45
C GLU A 181 -0.98 8.42 4.89
N LEU A 182 0.15 8.98 5.28
CA LEU A 182 1.48 8.42 5.05
C LEU A 182 2.08 7.92 6.35
N LEU A 183 2.60 6.69 6.33
CA LEU A 183 3.36 6.08 7.40
C LEU A 183 4.79 5.85 6.91
N LEU A 184 5.66 6.79 7.19
CA LEU A 184 7.02 6.83 6.67
C LEU A 184 8.00 6.31 7.72
N TYR A 185 8.80 5.30 7.36
CA TYR A 185 9.93 4.84 8.17
C TYR A 185 11.22 5.30 7.51
N LEU A 186 11.95 6.18 8.17
CA LEU A 186 13.20 6.77 7.70
C LEU A 186 14.38 6.11 8.40
N ALA A 187 15.22 5.46 7.61
CA ALA A 187 16.50 4.96 8.09
C ALA A 187 17.57 6.06 7.99
N PRO A 188 18.51 6.14 8.96
CA PRO A 188 19.58 7.16 8.98
C PRO A 188 20.69 6.80 7.98
N GLN A 189 20.34 6.75 6.69
CA GLN A 189 21.26 6.45 5.59
C GLN A 189 20.86 7.19 4.31
N LEU A 190 21.78 7.31 3.38
CA LEU A 190 21.58 7.93 2.07
C LEU A 190 21.83 6.88 0.98
N LEU A 191 20.96 6.81 -0.02
CA LEU A 191 21.05 5.86 -1.14
C LEU A 191 21.41 6.54 -2.47
N GLY A 192 21.41 7.88 -2.49
CA GLY A 192 21.79 8.67 -3.66
C GLY A 192 20.66 8.95 -4.65
N ASP A 193 20.91 9.89 -5.53
CA ASP A 193 19.91 10.48 -6.43
C ASP A 193 19.40 9.53 -7.52
N MET A 194 20.22 8.57 -7.96
CA MET A 194 19.84 7.55 -8.95
C MET A 194 18.95 6.43 -8.34
N ALA A 195 18.82 6.37 -7.02
CA ALA A 195 17.97 5.40 -6.34
C ALA A 195 16.48 5.72 -6.53
N ARG A 196 15.60 4.71 -6.34
CA ARG A 196 14.16 4.84 -6.55
C ARG A 196 13.51 5.64 -5.43
N GLY A 197 12.73 6.67 -5.79
CA GLY A 197 12.02 7.51 -4.84
C GLY A 197 10.79 6.83 -4.21
N MET A 198 10.19 7.49 -3.23
CA MET A 198 9.00 6.99 -2.53
C MET A 198 7.72 7.02 -3.36
N ALA A 199 7.58 7.97 -4.27
CA ALA A 199 6.42 8.15 -5.13
C ALA A 199 6.81 8.81 -6.45
N GLN A 200 6.24 8.36 -7.56
CA GLN A 200 6.42 8.96 -8.87
C GLN A 200 5.27 9.93 -9.15
N LEU A 201 5.47 11.21 -8.87
CA LEU A 201 4.44 12.24 -9.00
C LEU A 201 4.47 12.97 -10.35
N GLY A 202 5.44 12.65 -11.23
CA GLY A 202 5.67 13.42 -12.44
C GLY A 202 6.33 14.76 -12.15
N GLU A 203 6.37 15.62 -13.15
CA GLU A 203 6.90 16.98 -13.02
C GLU A 203 5.86 17.90 -12.40
N LEU A 204 6.26 18.62 -11.34
CA LEU A 204 5.48 19.71 -10.75
C LEU A 204 6.07 21.02 -11.24
N THR A 205 5.29 21.81 -11.96
CA THR A 205 5.75 23.07 -12.57
C THR A 205 5.51 24.29 -11.68
N SER A 206 4.77 24.12 -10.58
CA SER A 206 4.58 25.15 -9.55
C SER A 206 4.44 24.55 -8.16
N LEU A 207 4.75 25.36 -7.12
CA LEU A 207 4.62 24.92 -5.72
C LEU A 207 3.16 24.70 -5.30
N GLU A 208 2.18 25.31 -5.98
CA GLU A 208 0.76 25.11 -5.73
C GLU A 208 0.31 23.69 -6.07
N GLN A 209 1.04 22.98 -6.94
CA GLN A 209 0.74 21.59 -7.31
C GLN A 209 1.25 20.57 -6.26
N ARG A 210 2.03 21.01 -5.27
CA ARG A 210 2.55 20.13 -4.22
C ARG A 210 1.43 19.43 -3.45
N ILE A 211 1.70 18.24 -2.97
CA ILE A 211 0.85 17.55 -2.02
C ILE A 211 1.26 18.01 -0.61
N GLU A 212 0.37 18.69 0.08
CA GLU A 212 0.62 19.15 1.44
C GLU A 212 0.30 18.05 2.46
N LEU A 213 1.12 17.99 3.51
CA LEU A 213 0.98 17.05 4.61
C LEU A 213 0.79 17.80 5.93
N ALA A 214 0.16 17.14 6.90
CA ALA A 214 0.10 17.58 8.28
C ALA A 214 0.65 16.46 9.18
N TRP A 215 1.66 16.79 10.00
CA TRP A 215 2.26 15.84 10.93
C TRP A 215 1.25 15.45 12.00
N GLN A 216 1.12 14.12 12.24
CA GLN A 216 0.28 13.55 13.28
C GLN A 216 1.13 13.03 14.45
N ASP A 217 2.23 12.35 14.13
CA ASP A 217 3.09 11.71 15.11
C ASP A 217 4.49 11.48 14.55
N VAL A 218 5.52 11.63 15.36
CA VAL A 218 6.91 11.29 15.05
C VAL A 218 7.48 10.49 16.20
N ARG A 219 7.95 9.26 15.91
CA ARG A 219 8.53 8.36 16.92
C ARG A 219 9.76 7.65 16.40
N GLN A 220 10.64 7.31 17.34
CA GLN A 220 11.81 6.48 17.06
C GLN A 220 11.52 5.00 17.29
N PHE A 221 11.94 4.17 16.35
CA PHE A 221 11.85 2.70 16.40
C PHE A 221 13.23 2.10 16.15
N GLY A 222 13.96 1.80 17.22
CA GLY A 222 15.37 1.44 17.12
C GLY A 222 16.21 2.60 16.59
N GLY A 223 16.91 2.39 15.47
CA GLY A 223 17.67 3.44 14.78
C GLY A 223 16.85 4.28 13.80
N ASP A 224 15.61 3.88 13.49
CA ASP A 224 14.77 4.53 12.48
C ASP A 224 13.76 5.51 13.09
N LEU A 225 13.34 6.49 12.30
CA LEU A 225 12.21 7.35 12.65
C LEU A 225 10.95 6.87 11.92
N ARG A 226 9.81 6.80 12.63
CA ARG A 226 8.50 6.71 12.01
C ARG A 226 7.83 8.07 12.03
N ILE A 227 7.41 8.55 10.86
CA ILE A 227 6.60 9.74 10.70
C ILE A 227 5.20 9.30 10.24
N HIS A 228 4.17 9.70 10.99
CA HIS A 228 2.78 9.57 10.59
C HIS A 228 2.27 10.95 10.18
N ALA A 229 1.74 11.06 8.97
CA ALA A 229 1.23 12.32 8.44
C ALA A 229 -0.08 12.10 7.69
N SER A 230 -1.01 13.04 7.83
CA SER A 230 -2.21 13.09 6.98
C SER A 230 -1.93 13.87 5.70
N VAL A 231 -2.54 13.44 4.60
CA VAL A 231 -2.54 14.17 3.33
C VAL A 231 -3.64 15.23 3.39
N LYS A 232 -3.28 16.50 3.22
CA LYS A 232 -4.26 17.58 3.16
C LYS A 232 -5.04 17.47 1.85
N ARG A 233 -6.36 17.40 1.95
CA ARG A 233 -7.24 17.48 0.78
C ARG A 233 -7.38 18.94 0.34
N ARG A 234 -7.32 19.16 -0.96
CA ARG A 234 -7.65 20.44 -1.56
C ARG A 234 -9.15 20.63 -1.64
#